data_02fb84449be441ff2de10ff86cbbe18b
#
_entry.id   02fb84449be441ff2de10ff86cbbe18b
#
_cell.length_a   1.000
_cell.length_b   1.000
_cell.length_c   1.000
_cell.angle_alpha   90.00
_cell.angle_beta   90.00
_cell.angle_gamma   90.00
#
_symmetry.space_group_name_H-M   'P 1'
#
loop_
_entity.id
_entity.type
_entity.pdbx_description
1 polymer ?
#
loop_
_entity_poly.entity_id
_entity_poly.type
_entity_poly.pdbx_seq_one_letter_code
_entity_poly.pdbx_strand_id
1 'polypeptide(L)'
;MQGSHVSACVHDQSYRDSLHNIVQGHWPKAEVYDPFANHTESVGYSSGHARDVFCHHIRMCQQFDVLIAYVPEASMGTAIEMWEAHTSARFVITITPLIHNWVVQITSNRVYENTSAFVESLRSGEIDKLIEQERTSRN
;
A
#
# COMPACT_ATOMS: atom_id res chain seq x y z
N MET A 1 6.62 6.74 9.32
CA MET A 1 7.36 6.52 8.25
C MET A 1 8.73 6.06 8.51
N GLN A 2 9.49 6.37 9.35
CA GLN A 2 10.65 5.97 9.51
C GLN A 2 10.73 5.07 10.50
N GLY A 3 11.03 3.92 10.24
CA GLY A 3 11.51 3.01 11.17
C GLY A 3 12.66 3.63 11.82
N SER A 4 12.59 3.85 13.07
CA SER A 4 13.73 4.32 13.80
C SER A 4 14.76 3.23 14.03
N HIS A 5 14.45 1.98 13.69
CA HIS A 5 15.35 0.87 13.88
C HIS A 5 15.69 0.21 12.56
N VAL A 6 16.97 -0.03 12.34
CA VAL A 6 17.45 -0.75 11.15
C VAL A 6 16.81 -2.12 11.05
N SER A 7 16.61 -2.81 12.16
CA SER A 7 15.96 -4.11 12.17
C SER A 7 14.50 -4.06 11.71
N ALA A 8 13.77 -3.00 12.08
CA ALA A 8 12.39 -2.81 11.64
C ALA A 8 12.34 -2.57 10.14
N CYS A 9 13.27 -1.78 9.60
CA CYS A 9 13.35 -1.54 8.16
C CYS A 9 13.62 -2.84 7.38
N VAL A 10 14.47 -3.70 7.91
CA VAL A 10 14.81 -4.98 7.28
C VAL A 10 13.59 -5.90 7.25
N HIS A 11 12.84 -5.97 8.35
CA HIS A 11 11.63 -6.78 8.38
C HIS A 11 10.56 -6.27 7.42
N ASP A 12 10.35 -4.96 7.37
CA ASP A 12 9.40 -4.36 6.45
C ASP A 12 9.80 -4.63 5.00
N GLN A 13 11.09 -4.57 4.69
CA GLN A 13 11.60 -4.86 3.36
C GLN A 13 11.31 -6.31 2.95
N SER A 14 11.49 -7.27 3.84
CA SER A 14 11.21 -8.68 3.57
C SER A 14 9.73 -8.91 3.23
N TYR A 15 8.83 -8.29 3.99
CA TYR A 15 7.40 -8.38 3.72
C TYR A 15 7.03 -7.74 2.40
N ARG A 16 7.63 -6.59 2.09
CA ARG A 16 7.35 -5.87 0.84
C ARG A 16 7.78 -6.67 -0.37
N ASP A 17 8.95 -7.30 -0.30
CA ASP A 17 9.44 -8.16 -1.39
C ASP A 17 8.50 -9.34 -1.62
N SER A 18 8.01 -9.97 -0.55
CA SER A 18 7.06 -11.06 -0.63
C SER A 18 5.73 -10.61 -1.25
N LEU A 19 5.19 -9.50 -0.78
CA LEU A 19 3.95 -8.93 -1.33
C LEU A 19 4.12 -8.54 -2.79
N HIS A 20 5.23 -7.91 -3.13
CA HIS A 20 5.54 -7.52 -4.50
C HIS A 20 5.51 -8.75 -5.42
N ASN A 21 6.18 -9.83 -5.03
CA ASN A 21 6.23 -11.04 -5.83
C ASN A 21 4.86 -11.70 -5.99
N ILE A 22 4.06 -11.72 -4.94
CA ILE A 22 2.71 -12.28 -4.96
C ILE A 22 1.81 -11.47 -5.91
N VAL A 23 1.85 -10.17 -5.80
CA VAL A 23 1.03 -9.26 -6.61
C VAL A 23 1.46 -9.32 -8.08
N GLN A 24 2.76 -9.27 -8.35
CA GLN A 24 3.28 -9.34 -9.70
C GLN A 24 2.98 -10.69 -10.35
N GLY A 25 3.00 -11.78 -9.57
CA GLY A 25 2.65 -13.11 -10.06
C GLY A 25 1.17 -13.22 -10.43
N HIS A 26 0.29 -12.56 -9.66
CA HIS A 26 -1.15 -12.56 -9.93
C HIS A 26 -1.52 -11.66 -11.11
N TRP A 27 -0.90 -10.48 -11.19
CA TRP A 27 -1.11 -9.53 -12.28
C TRP A 27 0.20 -9.32 -13.06
N PRO A 28 0.57 -10.26 -13.96
CA PRO A 28 1.88 -10.19 -14.64
C PRO A 28 2.08 -8.95 -15.51
N LYS A 29 1.00 -8.36 -15.98
CA LYS A 29 1.06 -7.18 -16.84
C LYS A 29 0.98 -5.87 -16.04
N ALA A 30 0.79 -5.94 -14.73
CA ALA A 30 0.71 -4.76 -13.90
C ALA A 30 2.10 -4.17 -13.65
N GLU A 31 2.17 -2.86 -13.59
CA GLU A 31 3.37 -2.17 -13.14
C GLU A 31 3.29 -2.02 -11.63
N VAL A 32 4.07 -2.82 -10.91
CA VAL A 32 4.06 -2.81 -9.45
C VAL A 32 5.21 -1.94 -8.95
N TYR A 33 4.85 -0.90 -8.19
CA TYR A 33 5.82 0.04 -7.63
C TYR A 33 5.91 -0.14 -6.12
N ASP A 34 7.13 -0.32 -5.63
CA ASP A 34 7.42 -0.36 -4.21
C ASP A 34 8.32 0.82 -3.86
N PRO A 35 7.84 1.81 -3.09
CA PRO A 35 8.62 2.98 -2.74
C PRO A 35 9.95 2.66 -2.06
N PHE A 36 9.99 1.56 -1.27
CA PHE A 36 11.19 1.20 -0.56
C PHE A 36 12.26 0.56 -1.44
N ALA A 37 11.89 -0.07 -2.53
CA ALA A 37 12.86 -0.69 -3.42
C ALA A 37 13.86 0.32 -3.99
N ASN A 38 13.42 1.58 -4.18
CA ASN A 38 14.24 2.64 -4.73
C ASN A 38 14.83 3.58 -3.67
N HIS A 39 14.42 3.45 -2.40
CA HIS A 39 14.82 4.37 -1.34
C HIS A 39 15.18 3.63 -0.04
N THR A 40 16.03 2.62 -0.15
CA THR A 40 16.45 1.81 1.00
C THR A 40 17.28 2.60 2.01
N GLU A 41 17.89 3.71 1.58
CA GLU A 41 18.72 4.57 2.42
C GLU A 41 17.98 5.82 2.90
N SER A 42 16.65 5.80 2.89
CA SER A 42 15.84 6.98 3.23
C SER A 42 16.12 7.59 4.60
N VAL A 43 16.58 6.77 5.55
CA VAL A 43 16.92 7.25 6.89
C VAL A 43 18.07 8.26 6.87
N GLY A 44 18.96 8.15 5.88
CA GLY A 44 20.09 9.07 5.73
C GLY A 44 19.81 10.32 4.89
N TYR A 45 18.57 10.46 4.37
CA TYR A 45 18.26 11.59 3.53
C TYR A 45 18.20 12.91 4.32
N SER A 46 18.63 14.01 3.69
CA SER A 46 18.42 15.35 4.23
C SER A 46 16.92 15.64 4.29
N SER A 47 16.49 16.58 5.12
CA SER A 47 15.07 16.93 5.23
C SER A 47 14.48 17.45 3.91
N GLY A 48 15.27 18.16 3.09
CA GLY A 48 14.83 18.59 1.76
C GLY A 48 14.63 17.43 0.81
N HIS A 49 15.55 16.48 0.78
CA HIS A 49 15.44 15.31 -0.07
C HIS A 49 14.30 14.39 0.40
N ALA A 50 14.15 14.23 1.71
CA ALA A 50 13.04 13.45 2.28
C ALA A 50 11.68 14.03 1.89
N ARG A 51 11.56 15.37 1.90
CA ARG A 51 10.34 16.05 1.47
C ARG A 51 10.02 15.74 0.01
N ASP A 52 11.02 15.84 -0.87
CA ASP A 52 10.82 15.61 -2.30
C ASP A 52 10.39 14.17 -2.58
N VAL A 53 11.01 13.21 -1.92
CA VAL A 53 10.66 11.79 -2.04
C VAL A 53 9.24 11.55 -1.52
N PHE A 54 8.90 12.09 -0.35
CA PHE A 54 7.57 11.94 0.24
C PHE A 54 6.49 12.53 -0.67
N CYS A 55 6.69 13.76 -1.14
CA CYS A 55 5.73 14.42 -2.03
C CYS A 55 5.58 13.66 -3.35
N HIS A 56 6.66 13.08 -3.86
CA HIS A 56 6.61 12.25 -5.06
C HIS A 56 5.72 11.02 -4.85
N HIS A 57 5.90 10.32 -3.72
CA HIS A 57 5.08 9.15 -3.39
C HIS A 57 3.60 9.52 -3.24
N ILE A 58 3.30 10.66 -2.62
CA ILE A 58 1.92 11.13 -2.49
C ILE A 58 1.31 11.40 -3.87
N ARG A 59 2.05 12.05 -4.76
CA ARG A 59 1.56 12.28 -6.12
C ARG A 59 1.32 10.98 -6.89
N MET A 60 2.17 9.96 -6.68
CA MET A 60 1.98 8.65 -7.30
C MET A 60 0.69 7.98 -6.84
N CYS A 61 0.28 8.20 -5.59
CA CYS A 61 -0.98 7.66 -5.07
C CYS A 61 -2.22 8.20 -5.80
N GLN A 62 -2.09 9.33 -6.48
CA GLN A 62 -3.16 9.89 -7.30
C GLN A 62 -3.26 9.21 -8.68
N GLN A 63 -2.20 8.52 -9.10
CA GLN A 63 -2.07 7.97 -10.44
C GLN A 63 -2.24 6.46 -10.52
N PHE A 64 -2.00 5.74 -9.43
CA PHE A 64 -2.12 4.29 -9.42
C PHE A 64 -3.58 3.86 -9.45
N ASP A 65 -3.85 2.73 -10.06
CA ASP A 65 -5.20 2.14 -10.06
C ASP A 65 -5.54 1.56 -8.69
N VAL A 66 -4.58 0.92 -8.06
CA VAL A 66 -4.75 0.21 -6.80
C VAL A 66 -3.60 0.52 -5.86
N LEU A 67 -3.92 0.88 -4.63
CA LEU A 67 -2.94 0.98 -3.54
C LEU A 67 -3.09 -0.23 -2.63
N ILE A 68 -2.01 -0.94 -2.39
CA ILE A 68 -1.97 -2.01 -1.39
C ILE A 68 -1.13 -1.52 -0.21
N ALA A 69 -1.80 -1.26 0.89
CA ALA A 69 -1.18 -0.74 2.11
C ALA A 69 -0.99 -1.85 3.13
N TYR A 70 0.24 -2.12 3.51
CA TYR A 70 0.56 -3.06 4.58
C TYR A 70 0.85 -2.26 5.85
N VAL A 71 -0.02 -2.40 6.85
CA VAL A 71 0.01 -1.59 8.07
C VAL A 71 0.00 -2.49 9.31
N PRO A 72 1.12 -3.14 9.62
CA PRO A 72 1.19 -4.01 10.82
C PRO A 72 1.05 -3.21 12.11
N GLU A 73 1.42 -1.95 12.07
CA GLU A 73 1.25 -1.00 13.16
C GLU A 73 0.98 0.38 12.57
N ALA A 74 0.49 1.31 13.37
CA ALA A 74 0.14 2.65 12.89
C ALA A 74 1.33 3.35 12.25
N SER A 75 1.11 3.91 11.06
CA SER A 75 2.13 4.64 10.29
C SER A 75 1.51 5.92 9.76
N MET A 76 2.08 7.05 10.14
CA MET A 76 1.58 8.36 9.71
C MET A 76 1.73 8.55 8.20
N GLY A 77 2.88 8.15 7.66
CA GLY A 77 3.13 8.27 6.22
C GLY A 77 2.17 7.42 5.38
N THR A 78 1.98 6.17 5.78
CA THR A 78 1.05 5.28 5.09
C THR A 78 -0.39 5.79 5.18
N ALA A 79 -0.78 6.34 6.33
CA ALA A 79 -2.13 6.92 6.48
C ALA A 79 -2.37 8.07 5.49
N ILE A 80 -1.37 8.92 5.27
CA ILE A 80 -1.47 10.02 4.30
C ILE A 80 -1.58 9.47 2.88
N GLU A 81 -0.79 8.46 2.53
CA GLU A 81 -0.86 7.81 1.22
C GLU A 81 -2.25 7.19 0.98
N MET A 82 -2.80 6.52 1.99
CA MET A 82 -4.13 5.94 1.94
C MET A 82 -5.21 7.01 1.74
N TRP A 83 -5.10 8.12 2.45
CA TRP A 83 -6.03 9.24 2.30
C TRP A 83 -5.96 9.83 0.89
N GLU A 84 -4.74 10.03 0.38
CA GLU A 84 -4.54 10.57 -0.96
C GLU A 84 -5.13 9.67 -2.05
N ALA A 85 -4.88 8.38 -1.95
CA ALA A 85 -5.45 7.41 -2.87
C ALA A 85 -6.98 7.40 -2.81
N HIS A 86 -7.53 7.43 -1.60
CA HIS A 86 -8.97 7.45 -1.37
C HIS A 86 -9.62 8.68 -1.98
N THR A 87 -9.08 9.87 -1.73
CA THR A 87 -9.64 11.13 -2.27
C THR A 87 -9.47 11.25 -3.78
N SER A 88 -8.50 10.54 -4.34
CA SER A 88 -8.30 10.46 -5.79
C SER A 88 -9.10 9.33 -6.44
N ALA A 89 -10.01 8.72 -5.70
CA ALA A 89 -10.88 7.65 -6.16
C ALA A 89 -10.12 6.40 -6.64
N ARG A 90 -9.00 6.10 -5.99
CA ARG A 90 -8.24 4.87 -6.26
C ARG A 90 -8.77 3.73 -5.40
N PHE A 91 -8.58 2.50 -5.86
CA PHE A 91 -8.98 1.34 -5.09
C PHE A 91 -7.92 1.05 -4.02
N VAL A 92 -8.32 1.08 -2.75
CA VAL A 92 -7.40 0.90 -1.63
C VAL A 92 -7.66 -0.44 -0.95
N ILE A 93 -6.63 -1.28 -0.91
CA ILE A 93 -6.62 -2.55 -0.18
C ILE A 93 -5.68 -2.38 1.00
N THR A 94 -6.14 -2.66 2.19
CA THR A 94 -5.31 -2.54 3.40
C THR A 94 -5.18 -3.88 4.09
N ILE A 95 -3.95 -4.26 4.40
CA ILE A 95 -3.63 -5.47 5.16
C ILE A 95 -3.15 -5.01 6.54
N THR A 96 -3.96 -5.24 7.57
CA THR A 96 -3.68 -4.69 8.90
C THR A 96 -4.46 -5.41 10.00
N PRO A 97 -3.86 -5.58 11.19
CA PRO A 97 -4.63 -6.01 12.35
C PRO A 97 -5.50 -4.89 12.94
N LEU A 98 -5.27 -3.63 12.50
CA LEU A 98 -5.98 -2.45 13.00
C LEU A 98 -7.35 -2.28 12.33
N ILE A 99 -8.14 -3.33 12.31
CA ILE A 99 -9.41 -3.38 11.55
C ILE A 99 -10.49 -2.42 12.07
N HIS A 100 -10.36 -1.96 13.31
CA HIS A 100 -11.32 -1.02 13.91
C HIS A 100 -10.86 0.43 13.83
N ASN A 101 -9.70 0.70 13.26
CA ASN A 101 -9.17 2.05 13.11
C ASN A 101 -10.00 2.83 12.07
N TRP A 102 -10.42 4.03 12.42
CA TRP A 102 -11.29 4.83 11.54
C TRP A 102 -10.64 5.18 10.21
N VAL A 103 -9.35 5.54 10.22
CA VAL A 103 -8.65 5.86 8.97
C VAL A 103 -8.65 4.64 8.05
N VAL A 104 -8.38 3.47 8.60
CA VAL A 104 -8.41 2.21 7.83
C VAL A 104 -9.80 2.00 7.23
N GLN A 105 -10.84 2.11 8.03
CA GLN A 105 -12.21 1.86 7.56
C GLN A 105 -12.67 2.85 6.52
N ILE A 106 -12.35 4.13 6.71
CA ILE A 106 -12.82 5.20 5.81
C ILE A 106 -12.07 5.18 4.48
N THR A 107 -10.77 4.93 4.50
CA THR A 107 -9.95 5.03 3.29
C THR A 107 -9.87 3.75 2.47
N SER A 108 -10.25 2.60 3.05
CA SER A 108 -10.06 1.31 2.39
C SER A 108 -11.32 0.83 1.69
N ASN A 109 -11.18 0.34 0.48
CA ASN A 109 -12.25 -0.37 -0.22
C ASN A 109 -12.34 -1.81 0.31
N ARG A 110 -11.21 -2.39 0.72
CA ARG A 110 -11.18 -3.72 1.30
C ARG A 110 -10.09 -3.81 2.35
N VAL A 111 -10.37 -4.48 3.47
CA VAL A 111 -9.43 -4.67 4.56
C VAL A 111 -9.23 -6.16 4.81
N TYR A 112 -7.99 -6.58 4.95
CA TYR A 112 -7.63 -7.96 5.32
C TYR A 112 -6.83 -7.91 6.62
N GLU A 113 -7.17 -8.81 7.54
CA GLU A 113 -6.57 -8.82 8.87
C GLU A 113 -5.10 -9.27 8.84
N ASN A 114 -4.73 -10.07 7.85
CA ASN A 114 -3.36 -10.55 7.68
C ASN A 114 -3.06 -10.84 6.20
N THR A 115 -1.81 -11.10 5.90
CA THR A 115 -1.34 -11.38 4.54
C THR A 115 -1.97 -12.66 3.97
N SER A 116 -2.17 -13.69 4.78
CA SER A 116 -2.77 -14.95 4.33
C SER A 116 -4.20 -14.73 3.81
N ALA A 117 -4.99 -13.94 4.52
CA ALA A 117 -6.35 -13.61 4.08
C ALA A 117 -6.35 -12.83 2.77
N PHE A 118 -5.42 -11.89 2.61
CA PHE A 118 -5.25 -11.14 1.37
C PHE A 118 -4.90 -12.07 0.21
N VAL A 119 -3.91 -12.94 0.38
CA VAL A 119 -3.45 -13.86 -0.66
C VAL A 119 -4.57 -14.81 -1.09
N GLU A 120 -5.33 -15.34 -0.14
CA GLU A 120 -6.46 -16.21 -0.43
C GLU A 120 -7.52 -15.50 -1.27
N SER A 121 -7.87 -14.28 -0.88
CA SER A 121 -8.82 -13.46 -1.63
C SER A 121 -8.31 -13.10 -3.03
N LEU A 122 -7.02 -12.81 -3.15
CA LEU A 122 -6.38 -12.52 -4.42
C LEU A 122 -6.46 -13.73 -5.37
N ARG A 123 -6.08 -14.89 -4.88
CA ARG A 123 -6.09 -16.13 -5.68
C ARG A 123 -7.47 -16.61 -6.06
N SER A 124 -8.47 -16.33 -5.24
CA SER A 124 -9.86 -16.73 -5.53
C SER A 124 -10.52 -15.89 -6.61
N GLY A 125 -9.92 -14.76 -6.99
CA GLY A 125 -10.50 -13.82 -7.95
C GLY A 125 -11.45 -12.81 -7.33
N GLU A 126 -11.65 -12.84 -6.00
CA GLU A 126 -12.54 -11.91 -5.32
C GLU A 126 -12.10 -10.45 -5.50
N ILE A 127 -10.80 -10.20 -5.36
CA ILE A 127 -10.25 -8.85 -5.50
C ILE A 127 -10.47 -8.32 -6.92
N ASP A 128 -10.25 -9.14 -7.93
CA ASP A 128 -10.47 -8.75 -9.33
C ASP A 128 -11.92 -8.36 -9.59
N LYS A 129 -12.85 -9.09 -9.01
CA LYS A 129 -14.28 -8.77 -9.10
C LYS A 129 -14.62 -7.45 -8.41
N LEU A 130 -14.06 -7.21 -7.24
CA LEU A 130 -14.30 -5.99 -6.49
C LEU A 130 -13.76 -4.76 -7.23
N ILE A 131 -12.58 -4.86 -7.82
CA ILE A 131 -11.99 -3.80 -8.62
C ILE A 131 -12.87 -3.51 -9.84
N GLU A 132 -13.32 -4.53 -10.53
CA GLU A 132 -14.18 -4.38 -11.70
C GLU A 132 -15.54 -3.76 -11.35
N GLN A 133 -16.14 -4.17 -10.26
CA GLN A 133 -17.39 -3.58 -9.76
C GLN A 133 -17.22 -2.09 -9.45
N GLU A 134 -16.11 -1.71 -8.85
CA GLU A 134 -15.83 -0.32 -8.54
C GLU A 134 -15.64 0.51 -9.80
N ARG A 135 -14.95 -0.01 -10.80
CA ARG A 135 -14.79 0.66 -12.10
C ARG A 135 -16.13 0.86 -12.80
N THR A 136 -16.98 -0.17 -12.80
CA THR A 136 -18.29 -0.11 -13.44
C THR A 136 -19.20 0.91 -12.76
N SER A 137 -19.16 1.01 -11.43
CA SER A 137 -20.00 1.95 -10.69
C SER A 137 -19.62 3.41 -10.92
N ARG A 138 -18.40 3.68 -11.39
CA ARG A 138 -17.91 5.05 -11.67
C ARG A 138 -18.20 5.49 -13.10
N ASN A 139 -18.49 4.54 -13.97
CA ASN A 139 -18.88 4.83 -15.33
C ASN A 139 -20.42 4.90 -15.42
#